data_a7be17d4bef6af09a2e449973c6d701a
#
_entry.id   a7be17d4bef6af09a2e449973c6d701a
#
_cell.length_a   1.000
_cell.length_b   1.000
_cell.length_c   1.000
_cell.angle_alpha   90.00
_cell.angle_beta   90.00
_cell.angle_gamma   90.00
#
_symmetry.space_group_name_H-M   'P 1'
#
loop_
_entity.id
_entity.type
_entity.pdbx_description
1 polymer ?
#
loop_
_entity_poly.entity_id
_entity_poly.type
_entity_poly.pdbx_seq_one_letter_code
_entity_poly.pdbx_strand_id
1 'polypeptide(L)'
;MTSKCKAPRRRRLTAYDFSRRHFMIRSAAGLAGAAMSSMGLAWGDLAYGQQLKGKPVQFNVAVRPDWTQGWFGVVNEEKQIWKKYLPEGSEVTFSHPIQGGIVTNELIASKTMIGHNGDAPGLIATFQRERADIRAIGLIGSSPTGYHCYQILARTDAPQFRDSKEALRWFDGKVVATPKGSCSDRFFQDVLQREGIKPKEYLNQPIGVITTNLRAKKIDGAATWDPQGAAVSTIAGEGVARIVSTGAPWNERDSGTIVARKDFIDQNPDVVKAWLKAEIETQMWYYDPRNHAEVLRIAAKYVTGFTQKSLWFSMAGLIPEPYYGGPIRDEKLFVWNDDIYALHKRILDYLAREKITPSNQLLPGAIDDSMAREAMKEMKVTSPLVRIKAVPLDQGYPLLNDPKRIEDYVNLFKL
;
A
#
# COMPACT_ATOMS: atom_id res chain seq x y z
N MET A 1 -22.17 -56.15 35.87
CA MET A 1 -20.84 -55.81 35.34
C MET A 1 -20.90 -54.48 34.66
N THR A 2 -20.52 -53.44 35.40
CA THR A 2 -20.61 -52.03 34.97
C THR A 2 -19.24 -51.50 34.57
N SER A 3 -19.03 -51.24 33.30
CA SER A 3 -17.80 -50.61 32.79
C SER A 3 -17.94 -49.09 32.79
N LYS A 4 -17.11 -48.42 33.61
CA LYS A 4 -17.01 -46.97 33.67
C LYS A 4 -16.04 -46.47 32.58
N CYS A 5 -16.58 -45.69 31.61
CA CYS A 5 -15.77 -44.91 30.67
C CYS A 5 -15.19 -43.67 31.38
N LYS A 6 -13.85 -43.54 31.40
CA LYS A 6 -13.14 -42.37 31.87
C LYS A 6 -13.00 -41.35 30.74
N ALA A 7 -13.45 -40.09 30.98
CA ALA A 7 -13.25 -38.96 30.09
C ALA A 7 -11.78 -38.50 30.04
N PRO A 8 -11.25 -37.98 28.90
CA PRO A 8 -9.88 -37.50 28.81
C PRO A 8 -9.71 -36.10 29.44
N ARG A 9 -8.62 -35.97 30.19
CA ARG A 9 -8.18 -34.71 30.86
C ARG A 9 -7.83 -33.63 29.80
N ARG A 10 -8.45 -32.45 29.91
CA ARG A 10 -8.01 -31.23 29.22
C ARG A 10 -6.63 -30.82 29.73
N ARG A 11 -5.64 -30.78 28.84
CA ARG A 11 -4.35 -30.10 29.08
C ARG A 11 -4.57 -28.59 28.99
N ARG A 12 -4.26 -27.85 30.07
CA ARG A 12 -4.11 -26.41 30.06
C ARG A 12 -2.81 -26.06 29.31
N LEU A 13 -2.92 -25.23 28.27
CA LEU A 13 -1.78 -24.60 27.64
C LEU A 13 -1.35 -23.43 28.55
N THR A 14 -0.16 -23.50 29.07
CA THR A 14 0.50 -22.45 29.85
C THR A 14 1.01 -21.36 28.92
N ALA A 15 0.85 -20.11 29.34
CA ALA A 15 1.33 -18.91 28.67
C ALA A 15 2.85 -18.97 28.45
N TYR A 16 3.28 -18.61 27.24
CA TYR A 16 4.70 -18.41 26.94
C TYR A 16 5.17 -17.08 27.51
N ASP A 17 6.08 -17.19 28.44
CA ASP A 17 6.80 -16.07 29.06
C ASP A 17 7.93 -15.61 28.11
N PHE A 18 7.82 -14.40 27.57
CA PHE A 18 8.89 -13.78 26.80
C PHE A 18 9.80 -12.98 27.74
N SER A 19 10.88 -13.61 28.19
CA SER A 19 11.91 -12.93 28.96
C SER A 19 12.76 -12.01 28.06
N ARG A 20 12.80 -10.74 28.43
CA ARG A 20 13.67 -9.71 27.87
C ARG A 20 15.13 -10.07 28.09
N ARG A 21 15.90 -10.25 27.02
CA ARG A 21 17.38 -10.15 27.08
C ARG A 21 17.83 -8.88 26.36
N HIS A 22 18.27 -7.93 27.16
CA HIS A 22 19.02 -6.76 26.71
C HIS A 22 20.35 -7.19 26.10
N PHE A 23 20.60 -6.77 24.89
CA PHE A 23 21.93 -6.79 24.30
C PHE A 23 22.35 -5.35 24.02
N MET A 24 23.20 -4.80 24.90
CA MET A 24 23.87 -3.52 24.64
C MET A 24 25.09 -3.78 23.76
N ILE A 25 25.12 -3.19 22.57
CA ILE A 25 26.36 -3.02 21.80
C ILE A 25 26.63 -1.52 21.72
N ARG A 26 27.68 -1.09 22.40
CA ARG A 26 28.31 0.22 22.20
C ARG A 26 29.10 0.16 20.90
N SER A 27 28.83 1.07 19.97
CA SER A 27 29.71 1.31 18.83
C SER A 27 30.11 2.77 18.82
N ALA A 28 31.41 2.98 18.81
CA ALA A 28 32.06 4.26 18.83
C ALA A 28 31.83 5.05 17.54
N ALA A 29 31.71 6.36 17.70
CA ALA A 29 31.65 7.33 16.61
C ALA A 29 33.04 7.43 15.93
N GLY A 30 33.05 7.31 14.61
CA GLY A 30 34.17 7.69 13.75
C GLY A 30 33.73 8.81 12.80
N LEU A 31 34.23 10.02 13.05
CA LEU A 31 34.16 11.16 12.16
C LEU A 31 35.04 10.91 10.92
N ALA A 32 34.45 10.99 9.73
CA ALA A 32 35.20 11.31 8.52
C ALA A 32 34.28 12.11 7.57
N GLY A 33 34.42 13.41 7.60
CA GLY A 33 33.88 14.28 6.58
C GLY A 33 34.78 14.24 5.36
N ALA A 34 34.20 14.08 4.18
CA ALA A 34 34.82 14.50 2.92
C ALA A 34 33.75 14.99 1.98
N ALA A 35 33.89 16.20 1.55
CA ALA A 35 33.09 16.89 0.56
C ALA A 35 33.14 16.16 -0.80
N MET A 36 31.98 15.94 -1.43
CA MET A 36 31.86 15.83 -2.88
C MET A 36 30.65 16.62 -3.34
N SER A 37 30.93 17.80 -3.84
CA SER A 37 30.02 18.58 -4.68
C SER A 37 30.16 18.09 -6.12
N SER A 38 29.06 17.62 -6.74
CA SER A 38 28.84 17.76 -8.17
C SER A 38 27.40 17.36 -8.56
N MET A 39 26.69 18.34 -9.09
CA MET A 39 25.59 18.33 -10.04
C MET A 39 24.80 17.01 -10.21
N GLY A 40 23.72 16.89 -9.50
CA GLY A 40 22.60 16.02 -9.73
C GLY A 40 21.46 16.64 -8.98
N LEU A 41 20.24 16.55 -9.44
CA LEU A 41 19.07 17.08 -8.78
C LEU A 41 19.32 17.11 -7.26
N ALA A 42 19.67 18.26 -6.76
CA ALA A 42 19.90 18.46 -5.36
C ALA A 42 18.58 18.13 -4.67
N TRP A 43 18.54 16.99 -4.03
CA TRP A 43 17.75 16.83 -2.83
C TRP A 43 18.40 17.78 -1.82
N GLY A 44 18.26 19.11 -2.15
CA GLY A 44 18.72 20.17 -1.30
C GLY A 44 18.12 19.92 0.05
N ASP A 45 18.86 20.20 1.10
CA ASP A 45 18.40 20.19 2.47
C ASP A 45 16.94 20.62 2.48
N LEU A 46 16.03 19.63 2.44
CA LEU A 46 14.64 19.86 2.74
C LEU A 46 14.70 20.61 4.05
N ALA A 47 14.20 21.83 4.07
CA ALA A 47 14.11 22.59 5.30
C ALA A 47 13.24 21.75 6.22
N TYR A 48 13.89 20.84 6.94
CA TYR A 48 13.25 19.90 7.87
C TYR A 48 12.40 20.74 8.77
N GLY A 49 11.08 20.48 8.72
CA GLY A 49 10.13 21.20 9.53
C GLY A 49 10.62 21.20 10.97
N GLN A 50 10.56 22.35 11.61
CA GLN A 50 10.93 22.48 13.01
C GLN A 50 10.07 21.50 13.82
N GLN A 51 10.70 20.72 14.70
CA GLN A 51 9.98 19.83 15.63
C GLN A 51 8.90 20.62 16.38
N LEU A 52 7.70 20.07 16.42
CA LEU A 52 6.58 20.70 17.11
C LEU A 52 6.90 20.83 18.59
N LYS A 53 6.80 22.05 19.12
CA LYS A 53 6.92 22.30 20.58
C LYS A 53 5.58 22.01 21.22
N GLY A 54 5.58 21.36 22.38
CA GLY A 54 4.37 21.08 23.10
C GLY A 54 4.51 19.90 24.06
N LYS A 55 3.38 19.47 24.62
CA LYS A 55 3.35 18.26 25.46
C LYS A 55 3.48 17.02 24.58
N PRO A 56 4.19 15.98 25.06
CA PRO A 56 4.22 14.68 24.38
C PRO A 56 2.80 14.14 24.13
N VAL A 57 2.63 13.46 23.01
CA VAL A 57 1.39 12.81 22.63
C VAL A 57 1.59 11.31 22.45
N GLN A 58 0.54 10.54 22.70
CA GLN A 58 0.53 9.09 22.46
C GLN A 58 -0.64 8.74 21.56
N PHE A 59 -0.38 8.05 20.46
CA PHE A 59 -1.44 7.58 19.58
C PHE A 59 -0.98 6.38 18.72
N ASN A 60 -1.94 5.72 18.11
CA ASN A 60 -1.70 4.53 17.28
C ASN A 60 -1.99 4.84 15.82
N VAL A 61 -1.19 4.25 14.94
CA VAL A 61 -1.30 4.36 13.47
C VAL A 61 -1.41 2.97 12.87
N ALA A 62 -2.36 2.77 11.96
CA ALA A 62 -2.50 1.55 11.19
C ALA A 62 -1.79 1.69 9.84
N VAL A 63 -0.73 0.93 9.62
CA VAL A 63 0.03 0.89 8.37
C VAL A 63 -0.13 -0.46 7.67
N ARG A 64 0.01 -0.49 6.35
CA ARG A 64 -0.31 -1.63 5.50
C ARG A 64 0.94 -2.25 4.86
N PRO A 65 1.67 -3.16 5.53
CA PRO A 65 2.82 -3.84 4.94
C PRO A 65 2.44 -4.83 3.83
N ASP A 66 1.22 -5.33 3.82
CA ASP A 66 0.66 -6.21 2.79
C ASP A 66 0.44 -5.53 1.43
N TRP A 67 0.70 -4.22 1.33
CA TRP A 67 0.49 -3.38 0.16
C TRP A 67 1.71 -2.50 -0.10
N THR A 68 2.31 -2.65 -1.29
CA THR A 68 3.59 -2.01 -1.65
C THR A 68 3.54 -0.49 -1.50
N GLN A 69 2.44 0.13 -1.94
CA GLN A 69 2.26 1.58 -1.84
C GLN A 69 2.22 2.07 -0.37
N GLY A 70 1.86 1.20 0.57
CA GLY A 70 1.82 1.47 2.02
C GLY A 70 3.14 1.19 2.76
N TRP A 71 4.19 0.69 2.10
CA TRP A 71 5.46 0.35 2.77
C TRP A 71 6.18 1.55 3.39
N PHE A 72 5.94 2.75 2.91
CA PHE A 72 6.49 3.93 3.59
C PHE A 72 6.02 4.03 5.05
N GLY A 73 4.84 3.51 5.39
CA GLY A 73 4.37 3.45 6.78
C GLY A 73 5.29 2.62 7.67
N VAL A 74 5.71 1.41 7.25
CA VAL A 74 6.69 0.61 8.00
C VAL A 74 8.10 1.20 7.94
N VAL A 75 8.43 1.96 6.90
CA VAL A 75 9.66 2.76 6.86
C VAL A 75 9.62 3.84 7.93
N ASN A 76 8.50 4.56 8.07
CA ASN A 76 8.33 5.58 9.12
C ASN A 76 8.43 4.97 10.52
N GLU A 77 7.86 3.78 10.74
CA GLU A 77 7.98 3.01 11.98
C GLU A 77 9.44 2.66 12.30
N GLU A 78 10.14 2.00 11.40
CA GLU A 78 11.52 1.52 11.59
C GLU A 78 12.54 2.65 11.72
N LYS A 79 12.42 3.68 10.90
CA LYS A 79 13.34 4.82 10.89
C LYS A 79 12.92 5.92 11.87
N GLN A 80 11.72 5.85 12.41
CA GLN A 80 11.16 6.82 13.35
C GLN A 80 11.24 8.27 12.83
N ILE A 81 10.97 8.46 11.53
CA ILE A 81 11.02 9.78 10.89
C ILE A 81 10.06 10.76 11.58
N TRP A 82 8.93 10.25 12.07
CA TRP A 82 7.93 11.02 12.80
C TRP A 82 8.50 11.75 14.05
N LYS A 83 9.58 11.24 14.68
CA LYS A 83 10.22 11.90 15.82
C LYS A 83 10.83 13.26 15.49
N LYS A 84 11.13 13.53 14.22
CA LYS A 84 11.64 14.84 13.78
C LYS A 84 10.56 15.93 13.84
N TYR A 85 9.30 15.55 13.84
CA TYR A 85 8.16 16.45 13.70
C TYR A 85 7.29 16.55 14.93
N LEU A 86 7.08 15.45 15.65
CA LEU A 86 6.26 15.42 16.86
C LEU A 86 6.99 16.02 18.08
N PRO A 87 6.24 16.47 19.12
CA PRO A 87 6.86 16.94 20.36
C PRO A 87 7.80 15.89 20.96
N GLU A 88 8.87 16.34 21.57
CA GLU A 88 9.82 15.46 22.27
C GLU A 88 9.10 14.61 23.32
N GLY A 89 9.47 13.33 23.42
CA GLY A 89 8.83 12.38 24.33
C GLY A 89 7.50 11.79 23.82
N SER A 90 7.04 12.17 22.61
CA SER A 90 5.85 11.55 22.01
C SER A 90 6.10 10.07 21.68
N GLU A 91 5.04 9.27 21.78
CA GLU A 91 5.07 7.83 21.47
C GLU A 91 4.02 7.51 20.40
N VAL A 92 4.46 6.84 19.35
CA VAL A 92 3.58 6.31 18.31
C VAL A 92 3.72 4.79 18.25
N THR A 93 2.60 4.10 18.37
CA THR A 93 2.55 2.65 18.17
C THR A 93 1.90 2.33 16.82
N PHE A 94 2.27 1.19 16.25
CA PHE A 94 1.83 0.81 14.92
C PHE A 94 1.09 -0.52 14.95
N SER A 95 0.01 -0.61 14.20
CA SER A 95 -0.67 -1.87 13.88
C SER A 95 -0.48 -2.19 12.39
N HIS A 96 -0.52 -3.49 12.06
CA HIS A 96 -0.23 -3.99 10.71
C HIS A 96 -1.43 -4.77 10.14
N PRO A 97 -2.58 -4.12 9.93
CA PRO A 97 -3.74 -4.78 9.33
C PRO A 97 -3.47 -5.18 7.88
N ILE A 98 -3.94 -6.37 7.50
CA ILE A 98 -3.72 -6.94 6.16
C ILE A 98 -4.79 -6.57 5.13
N GLN A 99 -5.78 -5.76 5.51
CA GLN A 99 -6.87 -5.31 4.63
C GLN A 99 -7.41 -3.96 5.09
N GLY A 100 -7.87 -3.14 4.13
CA GLY A 100 -8.41 -1.80 4.43
C GLY A 100 -9.65 -1.81 5.33
N GLY A 101 -10.49 -2.84 5.26
CA GLY A 101 -11.64 -3.00 6.16
C GLY A 101 -11.23 -3.18 7.62
N ILE A 102 -10.06 -3.80 7.89
CA ILE A 102 -9.53 -3.95 9.25
C ILE A 102 -9.05 -2.59 9.76
N VAL A 103 -8.37 -1.78 8.93
CA VAL A 103 -8.00 -0.39 9.27
C VAL A 103 -9.24 0.41 9.68
N THR A 104 -10.31 0.33 8.88
CA THR A 104 -11.57 1.01 9.18
C THR A 104 -12.17 0.56 10.52
N ASN A 105 -12.15 -0.74 10.81
CA ASN A 105 -12.64 -1.28 12.09
C ASN A 105 -11.78 -0.83 13.27
N GLU A 106 -10.46 -0.73 13.14
CA GLU A 106 -9.58 -0.20 14.17
C GLU A 106 -9.85 1.28 14.45
N LEU A 107 -10.08 2.10 13.41
CA LEU A 107 -10.51 3.50 13.56
C LEU A 107 -11.85 3.61 14.28
N ILE A 108 -12.85 2.81 13.90
CA ILE A 108 -14.16 2.79 14.56
C ILE A 108 -14.03 2.42 16.03
N ALA A 109 -13.19 1.43 16.35
CA ALA A 109 -12.96 0.96 17.72
C ALA A 109 -12.03 1.87 18.53
N SER A 110 -11.59 3.01 18.00
CA SER A 110 -10.60 3.91 18.62
C SER A 110 -9.27 3.21 18.99
N LYS A 111 -8.95 2.12 18.32
CA LYS A 111 -7.67 1.42 18.47
C LYS A 111 -6.55 2.11 17.72
N THR A 112 -6.89 2.86 16.67
CA THR A 112 -5.97 3.66 15.89
C THR A 112 -6.60 5.03 15.60
N MET A 113 -5.76 6.06 15.46
CA MET A 113 -6.21 7.42 15.20
C MET A 113 -6.02 7.83 13.75
N ILE A 114 -4.98 7.29 13.12
CA ILE A 114 -4.63 7.52 11.72
C ILE A 114 -4.42 6.17 11.06
N GLY A 115 -4.80 6.02 9.79
CA GLY A 115 -4.64 4.76 9.08
C GLY A 115 -4.41 4.93 7.59
N HIS A 116 -3.75 3.94 6.99
CA HIS A 116 -3.48 3.87 5.55
C HIS A 116 -4.50 2.94 4.88
N ASN A 117 -5.21 3.46 3.90
CA ASN A 117 -6.20 2.71 3.12
C ASN A 117 -5.98 2.85 1.62
N GLY A 118 -6.41 1.85 0.86
CA GLY A 118 -6.60 2.00 -0.58
C GLY A 118 -7.79 2.92 -0.89
N ASP A 119 -8.04 3.17 -2.16
CA ASP A 119 -9.09 4.10 -2.63
C ASP A 119 -10.50 3.71 -2.13
N ALA A 120 -11.02 2.56 -2.54
CA ALA A 120 -12.37 2.14 -2.17
C ALA A 120 -12.55 1.97 -0.64
N PRO A 121 -11.68 1.23 0.10
CA PRO A 121 -11.80 1.14 1.55
C PRO A 121 -11.69 2.48 2.27
N GLY A 122 -10.87 3.42 1.77
CA GLY A 122 -10.75 4.75 2.33
C GLY A 122 -12.03 5.57 2.18
N LEU A 123 -12.66 5.50 1.01
CA LEU A 123 -13.96 6.14 0.79
C LEU A 123 -15.06 5.50 1.65
N ILE A 124 -15.11 4.15 1.72
CA ILE A 124 -16.07 3.44 2.58
C ILE A 124 -15.92 3.89 4.06
N ALA A 125 -14.70 4.10 4.53
CA ALA A 125 -14.44 4.55 5.90
C ALA A 125 -15.12 5.90 6.19
N THR A 126 -15.18 6.82 5.25
CA THR A 126 -15.79 8.14 5.44
C THR A 126 -17.31 8.12 5.61
N PHE A 127 -17.98 7.02 5.27
CA PHE A 127 -19.42 6.82 5.48
C PHE A 127 -19.77 6.27 6.88
N GLN A 128 -18.79 6.01 7.74
CA GLN A 128 -19.02 5.40 9.06
C GLN A 128 -19.39 6.40 10.17
N ARG A 129 -19.89 7.59 9.84
CA ARG A 129 -20.10 8.72 10.78
C ARG A 129 -20.92 8.38 12.01
N GLU A 130 -21.91 7.52 11.90
CA GLU A 130 -22.72 7.08 13.04
C GLU A 130 -21.91 6.28 14.07
N ARG A 131 -20.84 5.64 13.62
CA ARG A 131 -19.95 4.81 14.45
C ARG A 131 -18.66 5.54 14.82
N ALA A 132 -18.09 6.26 13.88
CA ALA A 132 -16.92 7.13 14.04
C ALA A 132 -16.86 8.10 12.87
N ASP A 133 -16.65 9.40 13.13
CA ASP A 133 -16.39 10.37 12.06
C ASP A 133 -14.94 10.23 11.58
N ILE A 134 -14.77 9.57 10.42
CA ILE A 134 -13.48 9.32 9.78
C ILE A 134 -13.36 10.23 8.56
N ARG A 135 -12.21 10.89 8.42
CA ARG A 135 -11.89 11.82 7.33
C ARG A 135 -10.71 11.32 6.53
N ALA A 136 -10.75 11.50 5.21
CA ALA A 136 -9.60 11.33 4.36
C ALA A 136 -8.82 12.65 4.31
N ILE A 137 -7.60 12.66 4.85
CA ILE A 137 -6.82 13.86 5.13
C ILE A 137 -5.57 14.02 4.26
N GLY A 138 -5.25 13.02 3.46
CA GLY A 138 -4.11 13.03 2.54
C GLY A 138 -4.12 11.81 1.64
N LEU A 139 -3.24 11.80 0.65
CA LEU A 139 -3.05 10.69 -0.27
C LEU A 139 -1.73 9.96 0.01
N ILE A 140 -1.72 8.68 -0.32
CA ILE A 140 -0.52 7.82 -0.26
C ILE A 140 0.19 7.76 -1.62
N GLY A 141 -0.40 8.35 -2.64
CA GLY A 141 0.04 8.32 -4.02
C GLY A 141 -0.99 7.69 -4.94
N SER A 142 -0.61 7.55 -6.20
CA SER A 142 -1.44 7.01 -7.26
C SER A 142 -0.55 6.37 -8.31
N SER A 143 -0.90 5.17 -8.75
CA SER A 143 -0.34 4.63 -9.99
C SER A 143 -1.24 5.03 -11.15
N PRO A 144 -0.75 5.77 -12.16
CA PRO A 144 -1.55 6.15 -13.33
C PRO A 144 -2.10 4.95 -14.09
N THR A 145 -1.50 3.78 -13.89
CA THR A 145 -1.81 2.54 -14.57
C THR A 145 -2.42 1.48 -13.66
N GLY A 146 -2.77 1.85 -12.42
CA GLY A 146 -3.38 0.95 -11.46
C GLY A 146 -2.49 -0.21 -11.00
N TYR A 147 -1.18 -0.07 -11.09
CA TYR A 147 -0.21 -1.14 -10.79
C TYR A 147 -0.34 -1.73 -9.40
N HIS A 148 -0.57 -0.87 -8.41
CA HIS A 148 -0.50 -1.30 -7.02
C HIS A 148 -1.77 -1.96 -6.52
N CYS A 149 -2.93 -1.63 -7.13
CA CYS A 149 -4.22 -2.11 -6.68
C CYS A 149 -4.94 -3.04 -7.66
N TYR A 150 -4.64 -2.96 -8.97
CA TYR A 150 -5.48 -3.54 -10.01
C TYR A 150 -4.73 -4.57 -10.84
N GLN A 151 -4.27 -5.65 -10.22
CA GLN A 151 -3.62 -6.74 -10.94
C GLN A 151 -4.59 -7.89 -11.14
N ILE A 152 -4.94 -8.17 -12.39
CA ILE A 152 -5.73 -9.34 -12.77
C ILE A 152 -4.76 -10.45 -13.17
N LEU A 153 -4.94 -11.60 -12.55
CA LEU A 153 -4.10 -12.78 -12.68
C LEU A 153 -4.87 -13.90 -13.38
N ALA A 154 -4.24 -14.58 -14.33
CA ALA A 154 -4.69 -15.86 -14.85
C ALA A 154 -3.64 -16.93 -14.55
N ARG A 155 -4.08 -18.17 -14.29
CA ARG A 155 -3.15 -19.31 -14.12
C ARG A 155 -2.23 -19.45 -15.33
N THR A 156 -1.05 -20.02 -15.13
CA THR A 156 -0.06 -20.22 -16.20
C THR A 156 -0.50 -21.21 -17.27
N ASP A 157 -1.42 -22.12 -16.96
CA ASP A 157 -2.01 -23.06 -17.93
C ASP A 157 -3.17 -22.47 -18.74
N ALA A 158 -3.56 -21.21 -18.50
CA ALA A 158 -4.47 -20.47 -19.37
C ALA A 158 -3.81 -20.20 -20.74
N PRO A 159 -4.60 -20.02 -21.81
CA PRO A 159 -4.06 -19.64 -23.14
C PRO A 159 -3.21 -18.37 -23.06
N GLN A 160 -2.31 -18.19 -24.03
CA GLN A 160 -1.69 -16.88 -24.25
C GLN A 160 -2.76 -15.95 -24.81
N PHE A 161 -2.83 -14.74 -24.26
CA PHE A 161 -3.77 -13.73 -24.69
C PHE A 161 -3.05 -12.64 -25.48
N ARG A 162 -3.70 -12.15 -26.51
CA ARG A 162 -3.19 -11.05 -27.33
C ARG A 162 -3.18 -9.73 -26.57
N ASP A 163 -4.17 -9.53 -25.69
CA ASP A 163 -4.35 -8.31 -24.90
C ASP A 163 -5.16 -8.58 -23.63
N SER A 164 -5.29 -7.58 -22.79
CA SER A 164 -6.05 -7.65 -21.53
C SER A 164 -7.55 -7.90 -21.73
N LYS A 165 -8.14 -7.43 -22.84
CA LYS A 165 -9.58 -7.66 -23.12
C LYS A 165 -9.84 -9.10 -23.49
N GLU A 166 -8.96 -9.73 -24.28
CA GLU A 166 -9.03 -11.15 -24.56
C GLU A 166 -8.87 -11.98 -23.29
N ALA A 167 -7.93 -11.62 -22.43
CA ALA A 167 -7.74 -12.25 -21.13
C ALA A 167 -9.00 -12.16 -20.26
N LEU A 168 -9.65 -11.00 -20.24
CA LEU A 168 -10.89 -10.86 -19.49
C LEU A 168 -12.02 -11.73 -20.05
N ARG A 169 -12.20 -11.77 -21.37
CA ARG A 169 -13.24 -12.63 -22.01
C ARG A 169 -13.04 -14.11 -21.68
N TRP A 170 -11.79 -14.54 -21.47
CA TRP A 170 -11.51 -15.91 -21.07
C TRP A 170 -12.08 -16.27 -19.69
N PHE A 171 -12.30 -15.27 -18.81
CA PHE A 171 -12.93 -15.52 -17.51
C PHE A 171 -14.44 -15.79 -17.58
N ASP A 172 -15.08 -15.68 -18.75
CA ASP A 172 -16.47 -16.09 -18.90
C ASP A 172 -16.62 -17.59 -18.57
N GLY A 173 -17.55 -17.92 -17.69
CA GLY A 173 -17.74 -19.30 -17.21
C GLY A 173 -16.61 -19.88 -16.35
N LYS A 174 -15.61 -19.09 -15.91
CA LYS A 174 -14.50 -19.52 -15.06
C LYS A 174 -14.76 -19.23 -13.58
N VAL A 175 -13.92 -19.83 -12.73
CA VAL A 175 -13.93 -19.57 -11.29
C VAL A 175 -12.86 -18.52 -10.97
N VAL A 176 -13.27 -17.40 -10.44
CA VAL A 176 -12.36 -16.31 -10.09
C VAL A 176 -12.51 -15.91 -8.62
N ALA A 177 -11.46 -15.29 -8.06
CA ALA A 177 -11.47 -14.89 -6.65
C ALA A 177 -10.86 -13.50 -6.44
N THR A 178 -11.33 -12.82 -5.40
CA THR A 178 -10.76 -11.55 -4.92
C THR A 178 -11.09 -11.35 -3.44
N PRO A 179 -10.33 -10.56 -2.69
CA PRO A 179 -10.73 -10.14 -1.35
C PRO A 179 -11.84 -9.08 -1.45
N LYS A 180 -13.06 -9.44 -1.06
CA LYS A 180 -14.25 -8.58 -1.15
C LYS A 180 -14.06 -7.23 -0.44
N GLY A 181 -14.53 -6.17 -1.07
CA GLY A 181 -14.45 -4.79 -0.55
C GLY A 181 -13.08 -4.15 -0.69
N SER A 182 -12.14 -4.80 -1.39
CA SER A 182 -10.85 -4.21 -1.75
C SER A 182 -10.94 -3.36 -3.01
N CYS A 183 -9.88 -2.60 -3.29
CA CYS A 183 -9.74 -1.86 -4.54
C CYS A 183 -9.77 -2.80 -5.77
N SER A 184 -9.05 -3.93 -5.67
CA SER A 184 -9.02 -4.94 -6.74
C SER A 184 -10.36 -5.63 -6.95
N ASP A 185 -11.15 -5.86 -5.88
CA ASP A 185 -12.52 -6.36 -5.99
C ASP A 185 -13.39 -5.39 -6.78
N ARG A 186 -13.41 -4.13 -6.37
CA ARG A 186 -14.15 -3.08 -7.07
C ARG A 186 -13.77 -3.02 -8.55
N PHE A 187 -12.47 -2.93 -8.83
CA PHE A 187 -11.97 -2.83 -10.19
C PHE A 187 -12.36 -4.05 -11.04
N PHE A 188 -12.13 -5.26 -10.52
CA PHE A 188 -12.39 -6.49 -11.27
C PHE A 188 -13.88 -6.67 -11.59
N GLN A 189 -14.76 -6.45 -10.61
CA GLN A 189 -16.20 -6.50 -10.86
C GLN A 189 -16.65 -5.47 -11.90
N ASP A 190 -16.14 -4.23 -11.80
CA ASP A 190 -16.49 -3.15 -12.71
C ASP A 190 -16.07 -3.46 -14.16
N VAL A 191 -14.84 -3.95 -14.38
CA VAL A 191 -14.39 -4.31 -15.74
C VAL A 191 -15.08 -5.55 -16.29
N LEU A 192 -15.36 -6.56 -15.46
CA LEU A 192 -16.16 -7.72 -15.89
C LEU A 192 -17.57 -7.30 -16.31
N GLN A 193 -18.18 -6.40 -15.56
CA GLN A 193 -19.52 -5.90 -15.87
C GLN A 193 -19.54 -5.06 -17.15
N ARG A 194 -18.57 -4.15 -17.34
CA ARG A 194 -18.43 -3.34 -18.57
C ARG A 194 -18.26 -4.20 -19.83
N GLU A 195 -17.55 -5.31 -19.72
CA GLU A 195 -17.30 -6.24 -20.83
C GLU A 195 -18.38 -7.33 -20.97
N GLY A 196 -19.39 -7.34 -20.10
CA GLY A 196 -20.49 -8.32 -20.12
C GLY A 196 -20.07 -9.74 -19.76
N ILE A 197 -18.97 -9.91 -19.04
CA ILE A 197 -18.37 -11.19 -18.69
C ILE A 197 -18.99 -11.73 -17.41
N LYS A 198 -19.37 -13.00 -17.40
CA LYS A 198 -20.02 -13.66 -16.27
C LYS A 198 -19.20 -14.88 -15.83
N PRO A 199 -18.33 -14.75 -14.82
CA PRO A 199 -17.66 -15.88 -14.23
C PRO A 199 -18.69 -16.92 -13.72
N LYS A 200 -18.34 -18.21 -13.79
CA LYS A 200 -19.14 -19.27 -13.19
C LYS A 200 -19.29 -19.07 -11.68
N GLU A 201 -18.19 -18.68 -11.04
CA GLU A 201 -18.15 -18.37 -9.61
C GLU A 201 -17.24 -17.17 -9.38
N TYR A 202 -17.69 -16.21 -8.56
CA TYR A 202 -16.93 -15.08 -8.09
C TYR A 202 -16.76 -15.20 -6.57
N LEU A 203 -15.58 -15.67 -6.14
CA LEU A 203 -15.33 -16.08 -4.76
C LEU A 203 -14.71 -14.93 -3.95
N ASN A 204 -15.24 -14.71 -2.74
CA ASN A 204 -14.59 -13.87 -1.73
C ASN A 204 -13.55 -14.70 -0.99
N GLN A 205 -12.27 -14.40 -1.18
CA GLN A 205 -11.17 -15.11 -0.53
C GLN A 205 -10.13 -14.14 0.01
N PRO A 206 -9.57 -14.39 1.22
CA PRO A 206 -8.42 -13.66 1.72
C PRO A 206 -7.22 -13.81 0.77
N ILE A 207 -6.38 -12.78 0.70
CA ILE A 207 -5.26 -12.71 -0.27
C ILE A 207 -4.32 -13.93 -0.21
N GLY A 208 -3.99 -14.44 0.98
CA GLY A 208 -3.14 -15.63 1.12
C GLY A 208 -3.81 -16.93 0.66
N VAL A 209 -5.15 -17.01 0.71
CA VAL A 209 -5.93 -18.17 0.21
C VAL A 209 -5.96 -18.19 -1.31
N ILE A 210 -6.02 -17.02 -1.95
CA ILE A 210 -6.00 -16.88 -3.41
C ILE A 210 -4.74 -17.54 -3.99
N THR A 211 -3.56 -17.25 -3.44
CA THR A 211 -2.29 -17.86 -3.86
C THR A 211 -2.35 -19.39 -3.79
N THR A 212 -2.83 -19.92 -2.67
CA THR A 212 -2.96 -21.37 -2.46
C THR A 212 -3.91 -22.00 -3.46
N ASN A 213 -5.02 -21.33 -3.75
CA ASN A 213 -6.04 -21.85 -4.68
C ASN A 213 -5.62 -21.73 -6.14
N LEU A 214 -4.83 -20.73 -6.51
CA LEU A 214 -4.17 -20.67 -7.83
C LEU A 214 -3.23 -21.85 -8.03
N ARG A 215 -2.36 -22.14 -7.05
CA ARG A 215 -1.45 -23.31 -7.08
C ARG A 215 -2.22 -24.64 -7.17
N ALA A 216 -3.27 -24.78 -6.41
CA ALA A 216 -4.11 -25.97 -6.36
C ALA A 216 -5.09 -26.09 -7.55
N LYS A 217 -5.06 -25.14 -8.49
CA LYS A 217 -5.97 -25.07 -9.65
C LYS A 217 -7.45 -25.05 -9.30
N LYS A 218 -7.80 -24.55 -8.10
CA LYS A 218 -9.19 -24.42 -7.63
C LYS A 218 -9.88 -23.17 -8.17
N ILE A 219 -9.11 -22.17 -8.58
CA ILE A 219 -9.57 -20.96 -9.26
C ILE A 219 -8.79 -20.77 -10.54
N ASP A 220 -9.42 -20.19 -11.55
CA ASP A 220 -8.83 -19.95 -12.87
C ASP A 220 -8.04 -18.62 -12.88
N GLY A 221 -8.48 -17.66 -12.10
CA GLY A 221 -7.83 -16.37 -11.97
C GLY A 221 -8.25 -15.62 -10.73
N ALA A 222 -7.65 -14.45 -10.56
CA ALA A 222 -7.92 -13.60 -9.41
C ALA A 222 -7.64 -12.13 -9.72
N ALA A 223 -8.23 -11.22 -8.93
CA ALA A 223 -7.73 -9.87 -8.84
C ALA A 223 -7.08 -9.65 -7.47
N THR A 224 -5.90 -9.04 -7.50
CA THR A 224 -5.06 -8.82 -6.32
C THR A 224 -4.39 -7.45 -6.38
N TRP A 225 -3.58 -7.17 -5.38
CA TRP A 225 -2.70 -6.00 -5.32
C TRP A 225 -1.25 -6.41 -5.10
N ASP A 226 -0.30 -5.48 -5.26
CA ASP A 226 1.10 -5.70 -4.93
C ASP A 226 1.32 -5.76 -3.41
N PRO A 227 2.24 -6.62 -2.93
CA PRO A 227 3.20 -7.44 -3.68
C PRO A 227 2.68 -8.84 -4.08
N GLN A 228 1.41 -9.15 -3.81
CA GLN A 228 0.89 -10.51 -4.02
C GLN A 228 0.92 -10.94 -5.49
N GLY A 229 0.51 -10.05 -6.41
CA GLY A 229 0.57 -10.36 -7.84
C GLY A 229 2.00 -10.60 -8.33
N ALA A 230 2.96 -9.82 -7.86
CA ALA A 230 4.38 -10.03 -8.15
C ALA A 230 4.88 -11.38 -7.65
N ALA A 231 4.48 -11.78 -6.42
CA ALA A 231 4.94 -13.02 -5.79
C ALA A 231 4.50 -14.29 -6.52
N VAL A 232 3.31 -14.29 -7.09
CA VAL A 232 2.78 -15.44 -7.84
C VAL A 232 3.09 -15.40 -9.34
N SER A 233 3.62 -14.27 -9.84
CA SER A 233 3.81 -14.03 -11.27
C SER A 233 4.92 -14.90 -11.88
N THR A 234 4.80 -15.10 -13.18
CA THR A 234 5.87 -15.73 -14.01
C THR A 234 7.09 -14.81 -14.18
N ILE A 235 6.92 -13.49 -13.91
CA ILE A 235 7.99 -12.50 -14.14
C ILE A 235 8.97 -12.50 -12.96
N ALA A 236 8.46 -12.38 -11.75
CA ALA A 236 9.30 -12.12 -10.58
C ALA A 236 9.07 -13.09 -9.42
N GLY A 237 8.06 -13.95 -9.52
CA GLY A 237 7.58 -14.80 -8.45
C GLY A 237 7.68 -16.30 -8.74
N GLU A 238 6.71 -17.04 -8.22
CA GLU A 238 6.64 -18.50 -8.23
C GLU A 238 6.23 -19.12 -9.56
N GLY A 239 5.82 -18.31 -10.55
CA GLY A 239 5.38 -18.82 -11.84
C GLY A 239 4.01 -19.52 -11.82
N VAL A 240 3.19 -19.25 -10.81
CA VAL A 240 1.86 -19.86 -10.63
C VAL A 240 0.82 -19.21 -11.53
N ALA A 241 0.95 -17.90 -11.74
CA ALA A 241 0.01 -17.09 -12.50
C ALA A 241 0.75 -16.07 -13.37
N ARG A 242 0.05 -15.55 -14.38
CA ARG A 242 0.50 -14.40 -15.18
C ARG A 242 -0.35 -13.18 -14.81
N ILE A 243 0.29 -12.01 -14.73
CA ILE A 243 -0.43 -10.75 -14.72
C ILE A 243 -0.95 -10.51 -16.14
N VAL A 244 -2.26 -10.48 -16.33
CA VAL A 244 -2.90 -10.39 -17.64
C VAL A 244 -3.65 -9.08 -17.86
N SER A 245 -3.77 -8.27 -16.82
CA SER A 245 -4.28 -6.91 -16.91
C SER A 245 -3.89 -6.08 -15.68
N THR A 246 -3.84 -4.77 -15.89
CA THR A 246 -3.78 -3.73 -14.86
C THR A 246 -4.91 -2.74 -15.10
N GLY A 247 -4.89 -1.58 -14.46
CA GLY A 247 -5.85 -0.49 -14.73
C GLY A 247 -5.64 0.20 -16.08
N ALA A 248 -4.41 0.16 -16.64
CA ALA A 248 -4.07 0.92 -17.85
C ALA A 248 -4.97 0.65 -19.07
N PRO A 249 -5.27 -0.61 -19.45
CA PRO A 249 -6.15 -0.90 -20.57
C PRO A 249 -7.59 -0.37 -20.42
N TRP A 250 -7.95 0.01 -19.20
CA TRP A 250 -9.30 0.46 -18.80
C TRP A 250 -9.35 1.94 -18.49
N ASN A 251 -8.23 2.65 -18.66
CA ASN A 251 -8.05 4.03 -18.25
C ASN A 251 -8.39 4.25 -16.76
N GLU A 252 -7.95 3.30 -15.93
CA GLU A 252 -8.15 3.31 -14.48
C GLU A 252 -6.82 3.46 -13.77
N ARG A 253 -6.67 4.54 -13.02
CA ARG A 253 -5.60 4.71 -12.05
C ARG A 253 -6.03 4.16 -10.70
N ASP A 254 -5.10 3.86 -9.83
CA ASP A 254 -5.38 3.62 -8.41
C ASP A 254 -5.02 4.84 -7.55
N SER A 255 -5.37 4.78 -6.28
CA SER A 255 -4.88 5.71 -5.27
C SER A 255 -4.89 5.07 -3.90
N GLY A 256 -4.23 5.73 -2.96
CA GLY A 256 -4.32 5.40 -1.55
C GLY A 256 -4.62 6.64 -0.73
N THR A 257 -5.22 6.45 0.44
CA THR A 257 -5.65 7.52 1.32
C THR A 257 -5.07 7.39 2.72
N ILE A 258 -4.69 8.51 3.30
CA ILE A 258 -4.47 8.66 4.74
C ILE A 258 -5.81 9.06 5.33
N VAL A 259 -6.33 8.23 6.22
CA VAL A 259 -7.60 8.47 6.92
C VAL A 259 -7.35 8.69 8.41
N ALA A 260 -8.13 9.55 9.03
CA ALA A 260 -7.99 9.84 10.46
C ALA A 260 -9.34 10.06 11.12
N ARG A 261 -9.41 9.83 12.42
CA ARG A 261 -10.57 10.15 13.25
C ARG A 261 -10.69 11.66 13.41
N LYS A 262 -11.90 12.19 13.17
CA LYS A 262 -12.16 13.63 13.31
C LYS A 262 -11.97 14.15 14.74
N ASP A 263 -12.36 13.39 15.75
CA ASP A 263 -12.15 13.77 17.13
C ASP A 263 -10.67 13.92 17.49
N PHE A 264 -9.80 13.07 16.94
CA PHE A 264 -8.35 13.21 17.09
C PHE A 264 -7.81 14.43 16.35
N ILE A 265 -8.29 14.68 15.13
CA ILE A 265 -7.93 15.88 14.34
C ILE A 265 -8.29 17.15 15.11
N ASP A 266 -9.52 17.23 15.64
CA ASP A 266 -10.03 18.43 16.34
C ASP A 266 -9.29 18.69 17.66
N GLN A 267 -8.91 17.63 18.37
CA GLN A 267 -8.18 17.73 19.63
C GLN A 267 -6.69 18.02 19.45
N ASN A 268 -6.10 17.60 18.33
CA ASN A 268 -4.66 17.61 18.10
C ASN A 268 -4.28 18.11 16.68
N PRO A 269 -4.80 19.28 16.22
CA PRO A 269 -4.59 19.71 14.82
C PRO A 269 -3.12 19.88 14.45
N ASP A 270 -2.31 20.44 15.34
CA ASP A 270 -0.87 20.63 15.10
C ASP A 270 -0.11 19.30 15.04
N VAL A 271 -0.52 18.32 15.86
CA VAL A 271 0.06 16.96 15.84
C VAL A 271 -0.27 16.26 14.54
N VAL A 272 -1.51 16.37 14.04
CA VAL A 272 -1.92 15.79 12.75
C VAL A 272 -1.14 16.44 11.60
N LYS A 273 -0.96 17.76 11.61
CA LYS A 273 -0.14 18.45 10.61
C LYS A 273 1.34 18.03 10.69
N ALA A 274 1.89 17.89 11.89
CA ALA A 274 3.26 17.40 12.10
C ALA A 274 3.41 15.95 11.61
N TRP A 275 2.42 15.10 11.86
CA TRP A 275 2.36 13.74 11.30
C TRP A 275 2.37 13.75 9.76
N LEU A 276 1.53 14.59 9.14
CA LEU A 276 1.49 14.70 7.68
C LEU A 276 2.84 15.15 7.08
N LYS A 277 3.62 15.97 7.78
CA LYS A 277 5.00 16.30 7.37
C LYS A 277 5.91 15.06 7.42
N ALA A 278 5.79 14.25 8.46
CA ALA A 278 6.53 12.98 8.55
C ALA A 278 6.16 12.03 7.41
N GLU A 279 4.86 11.95 7.06
CA GLU A 279 4.38 11.18 5.90
C GLU A 279 4.99 11.65 4.59
N ILE A 280 5.06 12.97 4.36
CA ILE A 280 5.66 13.58 3.18
C ILE A 280 7.15 13.19 3.09
N GLU A 281 7.94 13.43 4.15
CA GLU A 281 9.36 13.08 4.16
C GLU A 281 9.57 11.59 3.92
N THR A 282 8.78 10.75 4.59
CA THR A 282 8.90 9.30 4.47
C THR A 282 8.56 8.80 3.07
N GLN A 283 7.53 9.35 2.44
CA GLN A 283 7.18 8.98 1.06
C GLN A 283 8.29 9.40 0.09
N MET A 284 8.86 10.58 0.25
CA MET A 284 9.99 11.03 -0.57
C MET A 284 11.22 10.13 -0.37
N TRP A 285 11.56 9.81 0.88
CA TRP A 285 12.66 8.90 1.20
C TRP A 285 12.46 7.50 0.63
N TYR A 286 11.24 6.97 0.75
CA TYR A 286 10.85 5.64 0.25
C TYR A 286 11.07 5.51 -1.26
N TYR A 287 10.78 6.56 -2.03
CA TYR A 287 10.87 6.54 -3.49
C TYR A 287 12.18 7.06 -4.05
N ASP A 288 13.15 7.42 -3.21
CA ASP A 288 14.52 7.66 -3.70
C ASP A 288 15.15 6.29 -4.05
N PRO A 289 15.57 6.07 -5.31
CA PRO A 289 16.16 4.79 -5.72
C PRO A 289 17.40 4.40 -4.91
N ARG A 290 18.12 5.36 -4.31
CA ARG A 290 19.24 5.08 -3.41
C ARG A 290 18.85 4.30 -2.17
N ASN A 291 17.58 4.40 -1.77
CA ASN A 291 17.05 3.77 -0.58
C ASN A 291 16.33 2.43 -0.87
N HIS A 292 16.13 2.05 -2.13
CA HIS A 292 15.33 0.88 -2.50
C HIS A 292 15.80 -0.42 -1.83
N ALA A 293 17.11 -0.65 -1.74
CA ALA A 293 17.65 -1.84 -1.05
C ALA A 293 17.25 -1.85 0.44
N GLU A 294 17.31 -0.69 1.10
CA GLU A 294 16.89 -0.58 2.51
C GLU A 294 15.37 -0.70 2.67
N VAL A 295 14.60 -0.10 1.77
CA VAL A 295 13.14 -0.25 1.75
C VAL A 295 12.76 -1.73 1.68
N LEU A 296 13.35 -2.49 0.77
CA LEU A 296 13.06 -3.91 0.62
C LEU A 296 13.49 -4.73 1.85
N ARG A 297 14.61 -4.37 2.46
CA ARG A 297 15.07 -4.98 3.72
C ARG A 297 14.08 -4.72 4.87
N ILE A 298 13.54 -3.52 4.95
CA ILE A 298 12.51 -3.16 5.94
C ILE A 298 11.22 -3.92 5.63
N ALA A 299 10.68 -3.83 4.42
CA ALA A 299 9.44 -4.48 4.02
C ALA A 299 9.48 -6.00 4.29
N ALA A 300 10.61 -6.66 4.00
CA ALA A 300 10.79 -8.10 4.22
C ALA A 300 10.67 -8.54 5.69
N LYS A 301 10.76 -7.64 6.67
CA LYS A 301 10.51 -7.96 8.08
C LYS A 301 9.02 -8.12 8.39
N TYR A 302 8.16 -7.46 7.61
CA TYR A 302 6.72 -7.37 7.86
C TYR A 302 5.90 -8.29 6.97
N VAL A 303 6.45 -8.67 5.81
CA VAL A 303 5.79 -9.58 4.86
C VAL A 303 6.59 -10.87 4.72
N THR A 304 5.90 -12.01 4.81
CA THR A 304 6.52 -13.34 4.70
C THR A 304 6.11 -14.04 3.41
N GLY A 305 6.99 -14.91 2.90
CA GLY A 305 6.70 -15.67 1.69
C GLY A 305 7.02 -14.93 0.39
N PHE A 306 7.71 -13.78 0.46
CA PHE A 306 8.12 -13.00 -0.70
C PHE A 306 9.65 -13.06 -0.88
N THR A 307 10.08 -13.16 -2.14
CA THR A 307 11.51 -13.03 -2.48
C THR A 307 11.88 -11.56 -2.64
N GLN A 308 13.15 -11.22 -2.43
CA GLN A 308 13.62 -9.85 -2.70
C GLN A 308 13.32 -9.42 -4.15
N LYS A 309 13.42 -10.35 -5.09
CA LYS A 309 13.08 -10.14 -6.51
C LYS A 309 11.62 -9.74 -6.70
N SER A 310 10.68 -10.47 -6.06
CA SER A 310 9.25 -10.16 -6.16
C SER A 310 8.89 -8.85 -5.46
N LEU A 311 9.52 -8.56 -4.30
CA LEU A 311 9.34 -7.28 -3.61
C LEU A 311 9.87 -6.11 -4.46
N TRP A 312 11.06 -6.26 -5.08
CA TRP A 312 11.60 -5.24 -5.97
C TRP A 312 10.68 -5.00 -7.17
N PHE A 313 10.21 -6.09 -7.80
CA PHE A 313 9.32 -5.98 -8.95
C PHE A 313 8.01 -5.27 -8.59
N SER A 314 7.44 -5.56 -7.43
CA SER A 314 6.22 -4.89 -6.96
C SER A 314 6.42 -3.39 -6.74
N MET A 315 7.61 -2.97 -6.30
CA MET A 315 7.93 -1.56 -6.05
C MET A 315 8.28 -0.79 -7.34
N ALA A 316 9.06 -1.40 -8.23
CA ALA A 316 9.75 -0.70 -9.32
C ALA A 316 9.59 -1.35 -10.69
N GLY A 317 9.10 -2.57 -10.76
CA GLY A 317 9.13 -3.41 -11.97
C GLY A 317 8.14 -2.96 -13.05
N LEU A 318 8.55 -3.09 -14.30
CA LEU A 318 7.73 -2.89 -15.49
C LEU A 318 6.98 -4.17 -15.84
N ILE A 319 5.67 -4.10 -15.96
CA ILE A 319 4.87 -5.19 -16.55
C ILE A 319 5.07 -5.16 -18.07
N PRO A 320 5.57 -6.24 -18.69
CA PRO A 320 5.86 -6.24 -20.13
C PRO A 320 4.58 -6.24 -20.98
N GLU A 321 4.76 -5.95 -22.27
CA GLU A 321 3.74 -6.13 -23.31
C GLU A 321 3.25 -7.60 -23.37
N PRO A 322 1.99 -7.86 -23.73
CA PRO A 322 0.97 -6.88 -24.16
C PRO A 322 0.16 -6.29 -22.99
N TYR A 323 0.54 -6.58 -21.77
CA TYR A 323 -0.18 -6.15 -20.55
C TYR A 323 0.47 -4.91 -19.92
N TYR A 324 1.23 -4.19 -20.73
CA TYR A 324 2.02 -3.03 -20.38
C TYR A 324 1.19 -1.98 -19.63
N GLY A 325 1.66 -1.63 -18.46
CA GLY A 325 1.00 -0.66 -17.61
C GLY A 325 1.42 0.80 -17.86
N GLY A 326 2.36 1.05 -18.79
CA GLY A 326 2.91 2.38 -19.05
C GLY A 326 4.21 2.66 -18.30
N PRO A 327 4.93 3.74 -18.69
CA PRO A 327 6.27 4.02 -18.18
C PRO A 327 6.32 4.55 -16.76
N ILE A 328 5.20 5.08 -16.25
CA ILE A 328 5.12 5.62 -14.89
C ILE A 328 4.61 4.54 -13.95
N ARG A 329 5.47 4.12 -13.01
CA ARG A 329 5.10 3.16 -11.98
C ARG A 329 4.19 3.81 -10.94
N ASP A 330 4.58 4.99 -10.46
CA ASP A 330 3.87 5.68 -9.39
C ASP A 330 4.04 7.19 -9.48
N GLU A 331 2.99 7.90 -9.08
CA GLU A 331 3.00 9.33 -8.81
C GLU A 331 2.62 9.55 -7.34
N LYS A 332 3.52 10.11 -6.55
CA LYS A 332 3.24 10.41 -5.16
C LYS A 332 2.43 11.68 -5.02
N LEU A 333 1.17 11.58 -5.41
CA LEU A 333 0.18 12.60 -5.09
C LEU A 333 -0.08 12.57 -3.58
N PHE A 334 -0.02 13.75 -2.95
CA PHE A 334 -0.25 13.88 -1.51
C PHE A 334 -1.56 14.59 -1.17
N VAL A 335 -2.08 15.34 -2.14
CA VAL A 335 -3.36 16.06 -2.06
C VAL A 335 -4.20 15.79 -3.29
N TRP A 336 -5.51 15.94 -3.15
CA TRP A 336 -6.45 15.69 -4.23
C TRP A 336 -6.26 16.67 -5.40
N ASN A 337 -6.35 16.13 -6.61
CA ASN A 337 -6.46 16.85 -7.86
C ASN A 337 -7.67 16.34 -8.66
N ASP A 338 -7.95 16.93 -9.81
CA ASP A 338 -9.11 16.59 -10.63
C ASP A 338 -9.14 15.11 -11.04
N ASP A 339 -7.98 14.53 -11.35
CA ASP A 339 -7.87 13.10 -11.72
C ASP A 339 -8.31 12.18 -10.59
N ILE A 340 -7.89 12.50 -9.35
CA ILE A 340 -8.26 11.70 -8.17
C ILE A 340 -9.72 11.92 -7.80
N TYR A 341 -10.25 13.15 -7.94
CA TYR A 341 -11.68 13.37 -7.76
C TYR A 341 -12.52 12.60 -8.81
N ALA A 342 -12.08 12.56 -10.07
CA ALA A 342 -12.74 11.79 -11.11
C ALA A 342 -12.68 10.27 -10.83
N LEU A 343 -11.53 9.76 -10.34
CA LEU A 343 -11.41 8.37 -9.89
C LEU A 343 -12.39 8.09 -8.74
N HIS A 344 -12.37 8.91 -7.70
CA HIS A 344 -13.21 8.71 -6.52
C HIS A 344 -14.70 8.79 -6.87
N LYS A 345 -15.09 9.67 -7.81
CA LYS A 345 -16.46 9.68 -8.30
C LYS A 345 -16.86 8.34 -8.93
N ARG A 346 -16.05 7.77 -9.81
CA ARG A 346 -16.32 6.45 -10.41
C ARG A 346 -16.43 5.35 -9.34
N ILE A 347 -15.53 5.37 -8.34
CA ILE A 347 -15.58 4.41 -7.23
C ILE A 347 -16.88 4.57 -6.45
N LEU A 348 -17.28 5.79 -6.11
CA LEU A 348 -18.51 6.07 -5.37
C LEU A 348 -19.76 5.66 -6.16
N ASP A 349 -19.81 5.90 -7.47
CA ASP A 349 -20.89 5.45 -8.34
C ASP A 349 -21.02 3.91 -8.32
N TYR A 350 -19.89 3.20 -8.34
CA TYR A 350 -19.88 1.74 -8.16
C TYR A 350 -20.35 1.32 -6.77
N LEU A 351 -19.79 1.88 -5.71
CA LEU A 351 -20.12 1.51 -4.32
C LEU A 351 -21.61 1.72 -4.00
N ALA A 352 -22.19 2.80 -4.49
CA ALA A 352 -23.63 3.07 -4.32
C ALA A 352 -24.50 2.13 -5.15
N ARG A 353 -24.12 1.83 -6.40
CA ARG A 353 -24.81 0.86 -7.26
C ARG A 353 -24.86 -0.54 -6.62
N GLU A 354 -23.74 -0.98 -6.04
CA GLU A 354 -23.62 -2.25 -5.35
C GLU A 354 -24.15 -2.21 -3.90
N LYS A 355 -24.75 -1.08 -3.47
CA LYS A 355 -25.30 -0.86 -2.12
C LYS A 355 -24.28 -1.06 -0.99
N ILE A 356 -22.99 -0.82 -1.27
CA ILE A 356 -21.91 -0.85 -0.28
C ILE A 356 -21.89 0.45 0.53
N THR A 357 -22.20 1.57 -0.13
CA THR A 357 -22.42 2.86 0.51
C THR A 357 -23.87 3.32 0.31
N PRO A 358 -24.41 4.13 1.21
CA PRO A 358 -25.80 4.61 1.11
C PRO A 358 -26.00 5.62 -0.04
N SER A 359 -24.93 6.21 -0.54
CA SER A 359 -24.94 7.25 -1.59
C SER A 359 -23.64 7.22 -2.38
N ASN A 360 -23.68 7.77 -3.60
CA ASN A 360 -22.50 8.10 -4.40
C ASN A 360 -21.96 9.51 -4.14
N GLN A 361 -22.49 10.21 -3.17
CA GLN A 361 -22.02 11.53 -2.77
C GLN A 361 -21.36 11.46 -1.39
N LEU A 362 -20.16 12.01 -1.31
CA LEU A 362 -19.46 12.15 -0.05
C LEU A 362 -20.19 13.06 0.91
N LEU A 363 -20.14 12.70 2.17
CA LEU A 363 -20.63 13.57 3.23
C LEU A 363 -19.76 14.84 3.32
N PRO A 364 -20.32 16.00 3.73
CA PRO A 364 -19.55 17.24 3.85
C PRO A 364 -18.28 17.04 4.70
N GLY A 365 -17.14 17.46 4.19
CA GLY A 365 -15.83 17.30 4.84
C GLY A 365 -15.32 15.86 4.96
N ALA A 366 -15.88 14.90 4.22
CA ALA A 366 -15.37 13.53 4.17
C ALA A 366 -13.92 13.47 3.65
N ILE A 367 -13.60 14.33 2.70
CA ILE A 367 -12.23 14.64 2.27
C ILE A 367 -11.90 16.05 2.80
N ASP A 368 -10.79 16.15 3.52
CA ASP A 368 -10.24 17.41 4.02
C ASP A 368 -8.71 17.36 3.98
N ASP A 369 -8.14 17.77 2.87
CA ASP A 369 -6.69 17.82 2.65
C ASP A 369 -6.07 19.20 2.98
N SER A 370 -6.78 20.05 3.70
CA SER A 370 -6.30 21.40 4.05
C SER A 370 -5.00 21.38 4.84
N MET A 371 -4.90 20.53 5.87
CA MET A 371 -3.67 20.36 6.67
C MET A 371 -2.53 19.75 5.83
N ALA A 372 -2.83 18.85 4.89
CA ALA A 372 -1.83 18.29 3.99
C ALA A 372 -1.26 19.38 3.07
N ARG A 373 -2.11 20.27 2.54
CA ARG A 373 -1.67 21.43 1.74
C ARG A 373 -0.83 22.40 2.55
N GLU A 374 -1.20 22.68 3.79
CA GLU A 374 -0.38 23.49 4.69
C GLU A 374 0.97 22.85 4.98
N ALA A 375 0.99 21.55 5.30
CA ALA A 375 2.24 20.81 5.52
C ALA A 375 3.17 20.88 4.30
N MET A 376 2.64 20.66 3.10
CA MET A 376 3.39 20.78 1.84
C MET A 376 3.95 22.19 1.64
N LYS A 377 3.14 23.23 1.90
CA LYS A 377 3.57 24.63 1.79
C LYS A 377 4.71 24.94 2.75
N GLU A 378 4.60 24.50 4.01
CA GLU A 378 5.64 24.70 5.03
C GLU A 378 6.93 23.94 4.68
N MET A 379 6.83 22.75 4.10
CA MET A 379 7.98 21.95 3.62
C MET A 379 8.50 22.38 2.25
N LYS A 380 7.83 23.34 1.58
CA LYS A 380 8.19 23.84 0.24
C LYS A 380 8.22 22.73 -0.83
N VAL A 381 7.30 21.78 -0.74
CA VAL A 381 7.14 20.69 -1.72
C VAL A 381 5.84 20.85 -2.50
N THR A 382 5.78 20.23 -3.67
CA THR A 382 4.59 20.21 -4.55
C THR A 382 4.07 18.79 -4.76
N SER A 383 2.79 18.65 -5.13
CA SER A 383 2.22 17.36 -5.54
C SER A 383 2.25 17.25 -7.09
N PRO A 384 2.72 16.15 -7.67
CA PRO A 384 3.26 14.96 -6.98
C PRO A 384 4.60 15.24 -6.30
N LEU A 385 4.81 14.61 -5.12
CA LEU A 385 6.09 14.67 -4.40
C LEU A 385 7.22 14.05 -5.22
N VAL A 386 6.93 12.94 -5.88
CA VAL A 386 7.85 12.16 -6.71
C VAL A 386 7.08 11.48 -7.83
N ARG A 387 7.74 11.25 -8.97
CA ARG A 387 7.32 10.32 -10.02
C ARG A 387 8.36 9.24 -10.19
N ILE A 388 7.93 8.00 -10.25
CA ILE A 388 8.79 6.82 -10.40
C ILE A 388 8.50 6.16 -11.74
N LYS A 389 9.56 5.99 -12.53
CA LYS A 389 9.52 5.22 -13.76
C LYS A 389 9.49 3.73 -13.45
N ALA A 390 8.70 2.96 -14.17
CA ALA A 390 8.77 1.50 -14.15
C ALA A 390 10.02 1.02 -14.90
N VAL A 391 10.72 0.02 -14.34
CA VAL A 391 12.01 -0.46 -14.88
C VAL A 391 11.91 -1.96 -15.17
N PRO A 392 12.39 -2.44 -16.35
CA PRO A 392 12.47 -3.88 -16.61
C PRO A 392 13.28 -4.63 -15.56
N LEU A 393 12.79 -5.80 -15.16
CA LEU A 393 13.36 -6.58 -14.07
C LEU A 393 14.84 -6.94 -14.31
N ASP A 394 15.19 -7.32 -15.52
CA ASP A 394 16.53 -7.70 -15.94
C ASP A 394 17.52 -6.53 -15.99
N GLN A 395 17.02 -5.31 -16.09
CA GLN A 395 17.84 -4.10 -16.08
C GLN A 395 18.06 -3.55 -14.67
N GLY A 396 17.01 -3.50 -13.84
CA GLY A 396 17.05 -2.84 -12.55
C GLY A 396 17.46 -3.76 -11.41
N TYR A 397 16.86 -4.94 -11.29
CA TYR A 397 17.11 -5.82 -10.14
C TYR A 397 18.57 -6.24 -9.96
N PRO A 398 19.36 -6.55 -11.04
CA PRO A 398 20.77 -6.88 -10.88
C PRO A 398 21.64 -5.75 -10.33
N LEU A 399 21.22 -4.48 -10.47
CA LEU A 399 21.95 -3.32 -9.98
C LEU A 399 21.61 -2.95 -8.55
N LEU A 400 20.50 -3.44 -8.01
CA LEU A 400 19.95 -3.04 -6.71
C LEU A 400 20.98 -3.09 -5.57
N ASN A 401 21.82 -4.14 -5.53
CA ASN A 401 22.76 -4.39 -4.45
C ASN A 401 24.22 -4.16 -4.86
N ASP A 402 24.46 -3.48 -5.97
CA ASP A 402 25.81 -3.12 -6.41
C ASP A 402 26.15 -1.66 -6.05
N PRO A 403 26.88 -1.41 -4.94
CA PRO A 403 27.18 -0.06 -4.51
C PRO A 403 28.09 0.70 -5.48
N LYS A 404 28.80 0.01 -6.37
CA LYS A 404 29.65 0.62 -7.39
C LYS A 404 28.84 1.15 -8.57
N ARG A 405 27.61 0.69 -8.73
CA ARG A 405 26.71 1.03 -9.83
C ARG A 405 25.45 1.73 -9.35
N ILE A 406 25.47 2.32 -8.17
CA ILE A 406 24.29 3.00 -7.61
C ILE A 406 23.80 4.14 -8.52
N GLU A 407 24.69 4.89 -9.16
CA GLU A 407 24.30 5.95 -10.08
C GLU A 407 23.70 5.40 -11.38
N ASP A 408 24.18 4.26 -11.89
CA ASP A 408 23.57 3.55 -13.02
C ASP A 408 22.13 3.13 -12.67
N TYR A 409 21.96 2.57 -11.45
CA TYR A 409 20.66 2.17 -10.93
C TYR A 409 19.70 3.37 -10.82
N VAL A 410 20.15 4.47 -10.20
CA VAL A 410 19.34 5.70 -10.05
C VAL A 410 18.92 6.27 -11.40
N ASN A 411 19.81 6.22 -12.40
CA ASN A 411 19.54 6.75 -13.73
C ASN A 411 18.41 5.99 -14.47
N LEU A 412 18.17 4.70 -14.14
CA LEU A 412 17.05 3.94 -14.72
C LEU A 412 15.69 4.54 -14.38
N PHE A 413 15.56 5.24 -13.25
CA PHE A 413 14.30 5.80 -12.75
C PHE A 413 14.04 7.25 -13.17
N LYS A 414 14.99 7.90 -13.86
CA LYS A 414 14.79 9.24 -14.41
C LYS A 414 13.77 9.20 -15.55
N LEU A 415 12.84 10.15 -15.54
CA LEU A 415 11.83 10.37 -16.56
C LEU A 415 12.35 11.19 -17.71
#